data_6479eb53f338b892bcbe63cd96abda59
#
_entry.id   6479eb53f338b892bcbe63cd96abda59
#
_cell.length_a   1.000
_cell.length_b   1.000
_cell.length_c   1.000
_cell.angle_alpha   90.00
_cell.angle_beta   90.00
_cell.angle_gamma   90.00
#
_symmetry.space_group_name_H-M   'P 1'
#
loop_
_entity.id
_entity.type
_entity.pdbx_description
1 polymer ?
#
loop_
_entity_poly.entity_id
_entity_poly.type
_entity_poly.pdbx_seq_one_letter_code
_entity_poly.pdbx_strand_id
1 'polypeptide(L)'
;VEDNASKIISNALSVGKINLYNNIENIIKEVEKALFINKDLILEANKIDQKNNNGFIMDFNILNNIFKNLEKETIIYGNVTLSEKDEEKKIIYGKQIMDYGNVLVINDGNPYVIIEMALRNILAGNTIIFANKGYMYGTNNLIINIIKNVLEKFEVSKYLIQLHVTEEFDSILSNYANINLVVCIGNRKLQNIILNKSKIKTITSGYENFDLYIEDDSHIDLLKRIVDTGLNIQLYINNDLKLDYKDAILVSYIDEAIGQINYNGSKYSASIFTKSANSASRFMREVNSKIITVNASPTIERIIDIKQSDLIIEKTIIYPLSFKFDGSRIDIN
;
A
#
# COMPACT_ATOMS: atom_id res chain seq x y z
N VAL A 1 27.82 6.98 19.92
CA VAL A 1 27.15 5.89 19.16
C VAL A 1 26.01 6.55 18.41
N GLU A 2 26.14 6.67 17.08
CA GLU A 2 25.03 7.18 16.24
C GLU A 2 23.82 6.26 16.42
N ASP A 3 22.66 6.85 16.72
CA ASP A 3 21.42 6.10 16.79
C ASP A 3 21.13 5.49 15.41
N ASN A 4 20.68 4.25 15.37
CA ASN A 4 20.40 3.50 14.12
C ASN A 4 19.42 4.28 13.21
N ALA A 5 18.47 5.02 13.78
CA ALA A 5 17.56 5.90 13.06
C ALA A 5 18.29 7.04 12.33
N SER A 6 19.25 7.71 13.00
CA SER A 6 20.04 8.78 12.41
C SER A 6 20.88 8.32 11.22
N LYS A 7 21.47 7.12 11.31
CA LYS A 7 22.23 6.51 10.20
C LYS A 7 21.34 6.20 8.99
N ILE A 8 20.15 5.63 9.21
CA ILE A 8 19.20 5.30 8.15
C ILE A 8 18.75 6.57 7.43
N ILE A 9 18.48 7.64 8.17
CA ILE A 9 18.08 8.94 7.60
C ILE A 9 19.24 9.57 6.83
N SER A 10 20.47 9.55 7.35
CA SER A 10 21.66 10.04 6.65
C SER A 10 21.87 9.31 5.32
N ASN A 11 21.70 7.99 5.31
CA ASN A 11 21.75 7.20 4.07
C ASN A 11 20.65 7.63 3.08
N ALA A 12 19.42 7.87 3.55
CA ALA A 12 18.32 8.30 2.70
C ALA A 12 18.58 9.68 2.07
N LEU A 13 19.19 10.61 2.82
CA LEU A 13 19.56 11.93 2.33
C LEU A 13 20.67 11.91 1.26
N SER A 14 21.50 10.87 1.25
CA SER A 14 22.60 10.71 0.30
C SER A 14 22.17 10.15 -1.07
N VAL A 15 20.89 9.83 -1.27
CA VAL A 15 20.41 9.16 -2.49
C VAL A 15 20.33 10.14 -3.65
N GLY A 16 21.19 9.96 -4.66
CA GLY A 16 21.03 10.58 -5.97
C GLY A 16 19.93 9.88 -6.76
N LYS A 17 19.03 10.65 -7.40
CA LYS A 17 17.80 10.12 -8.01
C LYS A 17 17.79 10.17 -9.55
N ILE A 18 18.83 10.70 -10.22
CA ILE A 18 18.85 10.85 -11.68
C ILE A 18 18.62 9.52 -12.39
N ASN A 19 19.37 8.48 -12.00
CA ASN A 19 19.23 7.14 -12.60
C ASN A 19 17.86 6.50 -12.30
N LEU A 20 17.29 6.79 -11.12
CA LEU A 20 15.92 6.38 -10.81
C LEU A 20 14.93 6.99 -11.78
N TYR A 21 14.95 8.31 -11.95
CA TYR A 21 13.98 9.02 -12.79
C TYR A 21 14.01 8.57 -14.25
N ASN A 22 15.19 8.25 -14.76
CA ASN A 22 15.36 7.79 -16.14
C ASN A 22 14.91 6.34 -16.37
N ASN A 23 14.75 5.55 -15.31
CA ASN A 23 14.53 4.10 -15.41
C ASN A 23 13.32 3.57 -14.63
N ILE A 24 12.43 4.42 -14.10
CA ILE A 24 11.33 4.03 -13.20
C ILE A 24 10.55 2.83 -13.76
N GLU A 25 10.05 2.89 -14.99
CA GLU A 25 9.24 1.82 -15.57
C GLU A 25 10.01 0.51 -15.74
N ASN A 26 11.29 0.60 -16.14
CA ASN A 26 12.14 -0.57 -16.31
C ASN A 26 12.46 -1.21 -14.96
N ILE A 27 12.69 -0.40 -13.94
CA ILE A 27 12.91 -0.86 -12.56
C ILE A 27 11.68 -1.63 -12.05
N ILE A 28 10.46 -1.10 -12.23
CA ILE A 28 9.21 -1.76 -11.80
C ILE A 28 9.07 -3.12 -12.47
N LYS A 29 9.26 -3.21 -13.80
CA LYS A 29 9.19 -4.47 -14.55
C LYS A 29 10.25 -5.48 -14.10
N GLU A 30 11.45 -5.02 -13.82
CA GLU A 30 12.52 -5.92 -13.38
C GLU A 30 12.33 -6.36 -11.91
N VAL A 31 11.75 -5.51 -11.04
CA VAL A 31 11.35 -5.90 -9.67
C VAL A 31 10.27 -6.97 -9.72
N GLU A 32 9.25 -6.84 -10.58
CA GLU A 32 8.24 -7.87 -10.77
C GLU A 32 8.89 -9.21 -11.09
N LYS A 33 9.70 -9.26 -12.18
CA LYS A 33 10.41 -10.48 -12.58
C LYS A 33 11.25 -11.06 -11.43
N ALA A 34 12.01 -10.21 -10.73
CA ALA A 34 12.88 -10.67 -9.67
C ALA A 34 12.10 -11.27 -8.50
N LEU A 35 10.96 -10.72 -8.11
CA LEU A 35 10.10 -11.27 -7.06
C LEU A 35 9.50 -12.62 -7.49
N PHE A 36 9.03 -12.74 -8.74
CA PHE A 36 8.48 -14.02 -9.24
C PHE A 36 9.54 -15.11 -9.43
N ILE A 37 10.76 -14.76 -9.87
CA ILE A 37 11.88 -15.70 -9.94
C ILE A 37 12.27 -16.22 -8.54
N ASN A 38 12.21 -15.38 -7.51
CA ASN A 38 12.53 -15.77 -6.14
C ASN A 38 11.32 -16.24 -5.32
N LYS A 39 10.21 -16.58 -5.97
CA LYS A 39 8.96 -17.00 -5.33
C LYS A 39 9.16 -18.05 -4.25
N ASP A 40 9.85 -19.14 -4.56
CA ASP A 40 10.02 -20.25 -3.63
C ASP A 40 10.82 -19.86 -2.38
N LEU A 41 11.87 -19.03 -2.55
CA LEU A 41 12.64 -18.49 -1.44
C LEU A 41 11.79 -17.58 -0.55
N ILE A 42 10.95 -16.73 -1.15
CA ILE A 42 10.04 -15.83 -0.41
C ILE A 42 9.02 -16.64 0.38
N LEU A 43 8.42 -17.67 -0.24
CA LEU A 43 7.46 -18.55 0.43
C LEU A 43 8.10 -19.38 1.56
N GLU A 44 9.34 -19.81 1.41
CA GLU A 44 10.09 -20.51 2.46
C GLU A 44 10.37 -19.56 3.65
N ALA A 45 10.90 -18.36 3.39
CA ALA A 45 11.12 -17.35 4.43
C ALA A 45 9.80 -17.01 5.16
N ASN A 46 8.70 -16.87 4.40
CA ASN A 46 7.38 -16.60 4.95
C ASN A 46 6.88 -17.71 5.86
N LYS A 47 7.05 -18.98 5.49
CA LYS A 47 6.70 -20.13 6.34
C LYS A 47 7.47 -20.14 7.65
N ILE A 48 8.74 -19.72 7.64
CA ILE A 48 9.57 -19.64 8.85
C ILE A 48 9.04 -18.52 9.77
N ASP A 49 8.79 -17.34 9.21
CA ASP A 49 8.26 -16.20 9.97
C ASP A 49 6.89 -16.52 10.60
N GLN A 50 6.00 -17.21 9.86
CA GLN A 50 4.68 -17.63 10.34
C GLN A 50 4.74 -18.58 11.53
N LYS A 51 5.66 -19.55 11.52
CA LYS A 51 5.83 -20.47 12.64
C LYS A 51 6.17 -19.74 13.95
N ASN A 52 6.82 -18.59 13.82
CA ASN A 52 7.28 -17.82 14.97
C ASN A 52 6.25 -16.77 15.43
N ASN A 53 5.37 -16.27 14.55
CA ASN A 53 4.63 -15.03 14.81
C ASN A 53 3.14 -15.03 14.41
N ASN A 54 2.55 -16.13 13.94
CA ASN A 54 1.17 -16.14 13.39
C ASN A 54 0.93 -14.98 12.38
N GLY A 55 1.88 -14.77 11.48
CA GLY A 55 1.87 -13.61 10.58
C GLY A 55 1.16 -13.87 9.25
N PHE A 56 1.32 -12.94 8.33
CA PHE A 56 0.69 -12.94 7.01
C PHE A 56 1.18 -14.08 6.12
N ILE A 57 0.26 -14.76 5.45
CA ILE A 57 0.56 -15.81 4.46
C ILE A 57 0.74 -15.16 3.10
N MET A 58 1.89 -15.39 2.45
CA MET A 58 2.15 -14.91 1.12
C MET A 58 1.42 -15.76 0.07
N ASP A 59 0.61 -15.10 -0.76
CA ASP A 59 -0.01 -15.64 -1.97
C ASP A 59 0.42 -14.80 -3.19
N PHE A 60 1.06 -15.43 -4.15
CA PHE A 60 1.52 -14.76 -5.37
C PHE A 60 0.38 -14.35 -6.31
N ASN A 61 -0.83 -14.85 -6.13
CA ASN A 61 -2.01 -14.33 -6.84
C ASN A 61 -2.36 -12.91 -6.36
N ILE A 62 -2.23 -12.65 -5.06
CA ILE A 62 -2.41 -11.30 -4.48
C ILE A 62 -1.31 -10.37 -5.03
N LEU A 63 -0.07 -10.84 -5.05
CA LEU A 63 1.05 -10.09 -5.60
C LEU A 63 0.83 -9.72 -7.08
N ASN A 64 0.37 -10.68 -7.88
CA ASN A 64 0.02 -10.44 -9.29
C ASN A 64 -1.06 -9.35 -9.45
N ASN A 65 -2.04 -9.30 -8.56
CA ASN A 65 -3.06 -8.25 -8.56
C ASN A 65 -2.47 -6.87 -8.20
N ILE A 66 -1.50 -6.82 -7.28
CA ILE A 66 -0.78 -5.57 -6.97
C ILE A 66 -0.11 -5.03 -8.23
N PHE A 67 0.64 -5.85 -8.97
CA PHE A 67 1.31 -5.42 -10.21
C PHE A 67 0.31 -4.98 -11.28
N LYS A 68 -0.75 -5.74 -11.54
CA LYS A 68 -1.82 -5.37 -12.48
C LYS A 68 -2.50 -4.04 -12.14
N ASN A 69 -2.62 -3.71 -10.86
CA ASN A 69 -3.17 -2.44 -10.43
C ASN A 69 -2.17 -1.30 -10.64
N LEU A 70 -0.88 -1.55 -10.43
CA LEU A 70 0.18 -0.57 -10.67
C LEU A 70 0.37 -0.25 -12.16
N GLU A 71 0.17 -1.22 -13.07
CA GLU A 71 0.19 -0.99 -14.52
C GLU A 71 -0.83 0.04 -14.99
N LYS A 72 -1.92 0.22 -14.25
CA LYS A 72 -2.97 1.22 -14.56
C LYS A 72 -2.62 2.62 -14.03
N GLU A 73 -1.58 2.74 -13.21
CA GLU A 73 -1.18 4.03 -12.64
C GLU A 73 -0.47 4.87 -13.70
N THR A 74 -1.00 6.05 -13.97
CA THR A 74 -0.42 7.03 -14.91
C THR A 74 0.34 8.14 -14.19
N ILE A 75 0.29 8.15 -12.85
CA ILE A 75 0.91 9.17 -12.01
C ILE A 75 2.34 8.75 -11.70
N ILE A 76 3.28 9.22 -12.53
CA ILE A 76 4.70 8.92 -12.43
C ILE A 76 5.47 10.22 -12.24
N TYR A 77 6.55 10.18 -11.47
CA TYR A 77 7.45 11.33 -11.28
C TYR A 77 7.85 12.01 -12.61
N GLY A 78 7.80 13.32 -12.59
CA GLY A 78 8.21 14.16 -13.74
C GLY A 78 7.14 14.36 -14.81
N ASN A 79 6.04 13.61 -14.79
CA ASN A 79 4.95 13.78 -15.75
C ASN A 79 4.28 15.16 -15.56
N VAL A 80 3.91 15.78 -16.67
CA VAL A 80 3.08 16.99 -16.67
C VAL A 80 1.62 16.55 -16.80
N THR A 81 0.81 16.85 -15.79
CA THR A 81 -0.60 16.42 -15.72
C THR A 81 -1.56 17.42 -16.33
N LEU A 82 -1.18 18.69 -16.35
CA LEU A 82 -1.98 19.77 -16.89
C LEU A 82 -1.07 20.80 -17.57
N SER A 83 -1.49 21.30 -18.75
CA SER A 83 -0.87 22.46 -19.38
C SER A 83 -1.98 23.31 -19.99
N GLU A 84 -2.17 24.51 -19.48
CA GLU A 84 -3.19 25.46 -19.91
C GLU A 84 -2.55 26.79 -20.28
N LYS A 85 -3.07 27.42 -21.36
CA LYS A 85 -2.60 28.70 -21.87
C LYS A 85 -3.57 29.80 -21.46
N ASP A 86 -3.06 30.84 -20.81
CA ASP A 86 -3.79 32.07 -20.50
C ASP A 86 -3.30 33.17 -21.45
N GLU A 87 -4.06 33.44 -22.50
CA GLU A 87 -3.73 34.44 -23.53
C GLU A 87 -3.78 35.85 -22.98
N GLU A 88 -4.67 36.14 -22.03
CA GLU A 88 -4.81 37.49 -21.45
C GLU A 88 -3.60 37.84 -20.60
N LYS A 89 -3.17 36.91 -19.77
CA LYS A 89 -1.97 37.09 -18.93
C LYS A 89 -0.66 36.79 -19.64
N LYS A 90 -0.73 36.26 -20.87
CA LYS A 90 0.42 35.83 -21.69
C LYS A 90 1.31 34.83 -20.95
N ILE A 91 0.70 33.85 -20.28
CA ILE A 91 1.38 32.82 -19.51
C ILE A 91 0.85 31.44 -19.85
N ILE A 92 1.67 30.42 -19.55
CA ILE A 92 1.28 29.01 -19.58
C ILE A 92 1.38 28.49 -18.16
N TYR A 93 0.36 27.76 -17.73
CA TYR A 93 0.34 27.00 -16.48
C TYR A 93 0.66 25.56 -16.80
N GLY A 94 1.56 24.95 -16.04
CA GLY A 94 1.80 23.52 -16.05
C GLY A 94 1.66 22.97 -14.63
N LYS A 95 1.17 21.75 -14.50
CA LYS A 95 1.25 20.96 -13.27
C LYS A 95 2.18 19.78 -13.50
N GLN A 96 3.24 19.70 -12.72
CA GLN A 96 4.23 18.64 -12.78
C GLN A 96 4.19 17.79 -11.52
N ILE A 97 4.30 16.49 -11.69
CA ILE A 97 4.38 15.52 -10.59
C ILE A 97 5.79 15.53 -10.03
N MET A 98 5.89 15.75 -8.71
CA MET A 98 7.14 15.75 -7.96
C MET A 98 7.07 14.76 -6.80
N ASP A 99 8.23 14.29 -6.36
CA ASP A 99 8.35 13.45 -5.18
C ASP A 99 8.19 14.25 -3.88
N TYR A 100 7.84 13.56 -2.79
CA TYR A 100 7.92 14.13 -1.43
C TYR A 100 9.36 14.19 -0.92
N GLY A 101 10.25 13.36 -1.44
CA GLY A 101 11.59 13.17 -0.91
C GLY A 101 11.69 11.90 -0.07
N ASN A 102 11.94 12.05 1.24
CA ASN A 102 12.03 10.92 2.16
C ASN A 102 10.67 10.59 2.78
N VAL A 103 10.18 9.39 2.51
CA VAL A 103 8.91 8.87 3.01
C VAL A 103 9.16 7.79 4.04
N LEU A 104 8.60 7.96 5.23
CA LEU A 104 8.62 6.96 6.29
C LEU A 104 7.30 6.17 6.25
N VAL A 105 7.40 4.87 5.98
CA VAL A 105 6.27 3.95 5.99
C VAL A 105 6.29 3.11 7.26
N ILE A 106 5.37 3.38 8.17
CA ILE A 106 5.20 2.63 9.42
C ILE A 106 4.11 1.59 9.21
N ASN A 107 4.43 0.32 9.46
CA ASN A 107 3.48 -0.79 9.30
C ASN A 107 3.73 -1.88 10.34
N ASP A 108 2.83 -2.88 10.39
CA ASP A 108 2.92 -4.02 11.30
C ASP A 108 3.76 -5.19 10.76
N GLY A 109 4.47 -4.98 9.65
CA GLY A 109 5.34 -5.98 9.04
C GLY A 109 4.70 -6.79 7.91
N ASN A 110 3.50 -6.43 7.44
CA ASN A 110 2.85 -7.12 6.33
C ASN A 110 3.69 -7.04 5.03
N PRO A 111 4.09 -8.19 4.45
CA PRO A 111 4.92 -8.21 3.25
C PRO A 111 4.28 -7.58 2.01
N TYR A 112 2.96 -7.66 1.88
CA TYR A 112 2.26 -7.03 0.75
C TYR A 112 2.37 -5.51 0.80
N VAL A 113 2.32 -4.93 2.01
CA VAL A 113 2.52 -3.49 2.19
C VAL A 113 3.94 -3.09 1.83
N ILE A 114 4.93 -3.88 2.25
CA ILE A 114 6.32 -3.63 1.87
C ILE A 114 6.46 -3.55 0.36
N ILE A 115 5.91 -4.53 -0.37
CA ILE A 115 5.99 -4.58 -1.84
C ILE A 115 5.21 -3.40 -2.46
N GLU A 116 3.92 -3.26 -2.13
CA GLU A 116 3.08 -2.24 -2.75
C GLU A 116 3.58 -0.83 -2.48
N MET A 117 3.97 -0.53 -1.24
CA MET A 117 4.50 0.79 -0.89
C MET A 117 5.89 1.06 -1.48
N ALA A 118 6.74 0.02 -1.61
CA ALA A 118 8.01 0.17 -2.32
C ALA A 118 7.77 0.58 -3.78
N LEU A 119 6.92 -0.15 -4.50
CA LEU A 119 6.64 0.10 -5.91
C LEU A 119 5.97 1.47 -6.14
N ARG A 120 4.96 1.83 -5.33
CA ARG A 120 4.29 3.14 -5.42
C ARG A 120 5.23 4.31 -5.15
N ASN A 121 6.11 4.18 -4.17
CA ASN A 121 7.09 5.22 -3.88
C ASN A 121 8.20 5.30 -4.94
N ILE A 122 8.61 4.19 -5.53
CA ILE A 122 9.51 4.19 -6.70
C ILE A 122 8.87 4.93 -7.88
N LEU A 123 7.59 4.66 -8.19
CA LEU A 123 6.82 5.38 -9.22
C LEU A 123 6.74 6.89 -8.92
N ALA A 124 6.60 7.26 -7.65
CA ALA A 124 6.56 8.65 -7.20
C ALA A 124 7.94 9.33 -7.13
N GLY A 125 9.04 8.57 -7.28
CA GLY A 125 10.41 9.09 -7.15
C GLY A 125 10.87 9.28 -5.70
N ASN A 126 10.18 8.75 -4.71
CA ASN A 126 10.49 8.90 -3.29
C ASN A 126 11.64 7.98 -2.84
N THR A 127 12.35 8.40 -1.80
CA THR A 127 13.19 7.53 -0.97
C THR A 127 12.35 6.96 0.16
N ILE A 128 12.51 5.67 0.48
CA ILE A 128 11.58 4.96 1.36
C ILE A 128 12.33 4.39 2.56
N ILE A 129 11.81 4.65 3.75
CA ILE A 129 12.22 4.01 4.99
C ILE A 129 11.00 3.27 5.55
N PHE A 130 11.07 1.94 5.58
CA PHE A 130 10.09 1.13 6.28
C PHE A 130 10.48 1.04 7.76
N ALA A 131 9.51 1.24 8.66
CA ALA A 131 9.69 1.04 10.08
C ALA A 131 8.61 0.09 10.63
N ASN A 132 9.02 -1.01 11.26
CA ASN A 132 8.12 -1.98 11.86
C ASN A 132 8.77 -2.74 13.02
N LYS A 133 7.95 -3.53 13.72
CA LYS A 133 8.38 -4.32 14.88
C LYS A 133 9.09 -5.64 14.53
N GLY A 134 9.31 -5.91 13.27
CA GLY A 134 10.07 -7.08 12.84
C GLY A 134 9.32 -8.42 12.84
N TYR A 135 8.00 -8.42 12.96
CA TYR A 135 7.21 -9.67 13.02
C TYR A 135 7.40 -10.59 11.81
N MET A 136 7.62 -10.03 10.63
CA MET A 136 7.86 -10.76 9.37
C MET A 136 9.24 -10.40 8.82
N TYR A 137 10.25 -10.34 9.70
CA TYR A 137 11.56 -9.81 9.34
C TYR A 137 12.25 -10.58 8.22
N GLY A 138 12.25 -11.92 8.28
CA GLY A 138 12.88 -12.77 7.27
C GLY A 138 12.32 -12.52 5.88
N THR A 139 11.00 -12.55 5.75
CA THR A 139 10.28 -12.30 4.51
C THR A 139 10.52 -10.87 3.99
N ASN A 140 10.33 -9.88 4.86
CA ASN A 140 10.44 -8.47 4.48
C ASN A 140 11.86 -8.08 4.09
N ASN A 141 12.86 -8.55 4.83
CA ASN A 141 14.25 -8.29 4.52
C ASN A 141 14.68 -8.95 3.20
N LEU A 142 14.21 -10.17 2.92
CA LEU A 142 14.46 -10.83 1.65
C LEU A 142 13.86 -10.05 0.47
N ILE A 143 12.58 -9.64 0.59
CA ILE A 143 11.90 -8.83 -0.43
C ILE A 143 12.66 -7.52 -0.69
N ILE A 144 13.02 -6.80 0.37
CA ILE A 144 13.76 -5.54 0.25
C ILE A 144 15.13 -5.75 -0.40
N ASN A 145 15.84 -6.83 -0.08
CA ASN A 145 17.13 -7.14 -0.69
C ASN A 145 16.99 -7.49 -2.17
N ILE A 146 15.93 -8.21 -2.58
CA ILE A 146 15.62 -8.46 -3.99
C ILE A 146 15.42 -7.12 -4.73
N ILE A 147 14.64 -6.20 -4.17
CA ILE A 147 14.42 -4.88 -4.76
C ILE A 147 15.74 -4.08 -4.83
N LYS A 148 16.55 -4.07 -3.77
CA LYS A 148 17.87 -3.41 -3.77
C LYS A 148 18.79 -3.93 -4.86
N ASN A 149 18.83 -5.24 -5.07
CA ASN A 149 19.65 -5.86 -6.13
C ASN A 149 19.18 -5.41 -7.53
N VAL A 150 17.87 -5.19 -7.72
CA VAL A 150 17.36 -4.61 -8.96
C VAL A 150 17.78 -3.15 -9.10
N LEU A 151 17.65 -2.34 -8.05
CA LEU A 151 18.06 -0.93 -8.07
C LEU A 151 19.53 -0.78 -8.45
N GLU A 152 20.42 -1.61 -7.88
CA GLU A 152 21.86 -1.58 -8.18
C GLU A 152 22.17 -1.91 -9.64
N LYS A 153 21.38 -2.75 -10.34
CA LYS A 153 21.52 -3.01 -11.79
C LYS A 153 21.27 -1.76 -12.64
N PHE A 154 20.46 -0.84 -12.14
CA PHE A 154 20.18 0.45 -12.78
C PHE A 154 21.03 1.60 -12.22
N GLU A 155 22.09 1.28 -11.50
CA GLU A 155 22.98 2.26 -10.84
C GLU A 155 22.22 3.20 -9.88
N VAL A 156 21.10 2.73 -9.32
CA VAL A 156 20.32 3.42 -8.29
C VAL A 156 20.80 2.96 -6.92
N SER A 157 21.01 3.92 -6.03
CA SER A 157 21.48 3.63 -4.67
C SER A 157 20.56 2.65 -3.95
N LYS A 158 21.14 1.61 -3.34
CA LYS A 158 20.41 0.67 -2.46
C LYS A 158 19.76 1.35 -1.25
N TYR A 159 20.21 2.55 -0.90
CA TYR A 159 19.63 3.34 0.19
C TYR A 159 18.32 4.03 -0.20
N LEU A 160 17.87 3.90 -1.47
CA LEU A 160 16.53 4.31 -1.89
C LEU A 160 15.44 3.60 -1.08
N ILE A 161 15.69 2.37 -0.67
CA ILE A 161 14.77 1.58 0.15
C ILE A 161 15.50 1.00 1.35
N GLN A 162 14.98 1.23 2.55
CA GLN A 162 15.59 0.77 3.79
C GLN A 162 14.54 0.18 4.74
N LEU A 163 14.94 -0.77 5.58
CA LEU A 163 14.15 -1.36 6.65
C LEU A 163 14.75 -1.00 8.00
N HIS A 164 13.95 -0.39 8.85
CA HIS A 164 14.26 -0.08 10.23
C HIS A 164 13.36 -0.90 11.17
N VAL A 165 13.96 -1.89 11.82
CA VAL A 165 13.24 -2.67 12.83
C VAL A 165 13.34 -1.95 14.17
N THR A 166 12.19 -1.59 14.76
CA THR A 166 12.12 -0.86 16.01
C THR A 166 10.84 -1.18 16.77
N GLU A 167 10.92 -1.28 18.08
CA GLU A 167 9.77 -1.37 18.97
C GLU A 167 9.13 0.01 19.24
N GLU A 168 9.93 1.08 19.12
CA GLU A 168 9.53 2.45 19.39
C GLU A 168 9.81 3.37 18.19
N PHE A 169 8.82 4.14 17.79
CA PHE A 169 8.92 5.03 16.62
C PHE A 169 9.38 6.45 16.94
N ASP A 170 9.58 6.78 18.23
CA ASP A 170 9.88 8.15 18.66
C ASP A 170 11.20 8.67 18.10
N SER A 171 12.24 7.84 18.09
CA SER A 171 13.57 8.23 17.58
C SER A 171 13.54 8.59 16.10
N ILE A 172 12.78 7.84 15.27
CA ILE A 172 12.69 8.14 13.86
C ILE A 172 11.73 9.30 13.57
N LEU A 173 10.62 9.41 14.32
CA LEU A 173 9.65 10.50 14.18
C LEU A 173 10.19 11.85 14.65
N SER A 174 11.17 11.88 15.56
CA SER A 174 11.82 13.12 16.01
C SER A 174 12.66 13.80 14.91
N ASN A 175 13.01 13.06 13.84
CA ASN A 175 13.74 13.60 12.69
C ASN A 175 12.84 14.29 11.65
N TYR A 176 11.88 15.10 12.12
CA TYR A 176 10.88 15.77 11.29
C TYR A 176 11.47 16.74 10.24
N ALA A 177 12.71 17.17 10.39
CA ALA A 177 13.38 18.01 9.39
C ALA A 177 13.82 17.23 8.13
N ASN A 178 13.96 15.93 8.23
CA ASN A 178 14.56 15.08 7.18
C ASN A 178 13.56 14.04 6.61
N ILE A 179 12.37 13.92 7.19
CA ILE A 179 11.29 13.08 6.71
C ILE A 179 10.15 14.00 6.24
N ASN A 180 9.72 13.83 5.00
CA ASN A 180 8.78 14.74 4.35
C ASN A 180 7.33 14.24 4.42
N LEU A 181 7.14 12.92 4.55
CA LEU A 181 5.83 12.28 4.64
C LEU A 181 5.93 11.05 5.53
N VAL A 182 4.95 10.86 6.40
CA VAL A 182 4.72 9.61 7.13
C VAL A 182 3.48 8.93 6.56
N VAL A 183 3.61 7.65 6.23
CA VAL A 183 2.49 6.78 5.84
C VAL A 183 2.38 5.70 6.90
N CYS A 184 1.30 5.71 7.67
CA CYS A 184 1.06 4.71 8.70
C CYS A 184 0.00 3.72 8.24
N ILE A 185 0.40 2.46 8.07
CA ILE A 185 -0.48 1.38 7.62
C ILE A 185 -0.55 0.32 8.71
N GLY A 186 -1.72 0.17 9.31
CA GLY A 186 -1.92 -0.76 10.41
C GLY A 186 -3.26 -0.56 11.12
N ASN A 187 -3.46 -1.26 12.22
CA ASN A 187 -4.68 -1.14 13.00
C ASN A 187 -4.86 0.26 13.61
N ARG A 188 -6.09 0.56 14.02
CA ARG A 188 -6.47 1.88 14.57
C ARG A 188 -5.62 2.30 15.77
N LYS A 189 -5.15 1.34 16.57
CA LYS A 189 -4.29 1.62 17.73
C LYS A 189 -2.94 2.18 17.28
N LEU A 190 -2.31 1.56 16.28
CA LEU A 190 -1.05 2.04 15.69
C LEU A 190 -1.24 3.41 15.06
N GLN A 191 -2.31 3.59 14.27
CA GLN A 191 -2.62 4.88 13.63
C GLN A 191 -2.76 6.00 14.66
N ASN A 192 -3.51 5.78 15.73
CA ASN A 192 -3.69 6.78 16.80
C ASN A 192 -2.37 7.11 17.50
N ILE A 193 -1.51 6.12 17.75
CA ILE A 193 -0.19 6.35 18.34
C ILE A 193 0.65 7.26 17.43
N ILE A 194 0.69 6.96 16.14
CA ILE A 194 1.52 7.71 15.19
C ILE A 194 0.96 9.12 14.96
N LEU A 195 -0.35 9.28 14.81
CA LEU A 195 -0.99 10.60 14.65
C LEU A 195 -0.74 11.51 15.86
N ASN A 196 -0.73 10.97 17.07
CA ASN A 196 -0.47 11.74 18.29
C ASN A 196 1.01 12.12 18.45
N LYS A 197 1.94 11.34 17.89
CA LYS A 197 3.38 11.53 18.03
C LYS A 197 4.01 12.30 16.88
N SER A 198 3.47 12.16 15.67
CA SER A 198 4.06 12.73 14.47
C SER A 198 3.80 14.24 14.38
N LYS A 199 4.86 15.01 14.10
CA LYS A 199 4.82 16.41 13.69
C LYS A 199 4.93 16.59 12.17
N ILE A 200 4.99 15.49 11.44
CA ILE A 200 5.18 15.42 9.99
C ILE A 200 3.79 15.19 9.35
N LYS A 201 3.60 15.66 8.13
CA LYS A 201 2.39 15.28 7.36
C LYS A 201 2.22 13.78 7.41
N THR A 202 1.10 13.29 7.94
CA THR A 202 0.86 11.87 8.15
C THR A 202 -0.41 11.44 7.41
N ILE A 203 -0.29 10.37 6.62
CA ILE A 203 -1.40 9.69 5.96
C ILE A 203 -1.58 8.35 6.66
N THR A 204 -2.80 7.99 6.98
CA THR A 204 -3.11 6.71 7.62
C THR A 204 -3.97 5.86 6.71
N SER A 205 -3.66 4.58 6.64
CA SER A 205 -4.53 3.55 6.06
C SER A 205 -4.57 2.37 7.02
N GLY A 206 -5.77 1.82 7.23
CA GLY A 206 -5.89 0.57 7.98
C GLY A 206 -5.63 -0.63 7.08
N TYR A 207 -5.18 -1.76 7.68
CA TYR A 207 -5.82 -3.01 7.29
C TYR A 207 -7.19 -2.92 7.93
N GLU A 208 -8.09 -2.40 7.20
CA GLU A 208 -9.43 -2.40 7.68
C GLU A 208 -9.85 -3.86 7.67
N ASN A 209 -10.55 -4.28 8.71
CA ASN A 209 -11.19 -5.57 8.72
C ASN A 209 -12.01 -5.64 7.45
N PHE A 210 -11.75 -6.63 6.65
CA PHE A 210 -12.61 -6.91 5.53
C PHE A 210 -13.87 -7.59 6.10
N ASP A 211 -15.02 -7.07 5.78
CA ASP A 211 -16.27 -7.63 6.26
C ASP A 211 -16.79 -8.66 5.24
N LEU A 212 -17.09 -9.87 5.68
CA LEU A 212 -17.60 -10.92 4.80
C LEU A 212 -18.85 -11.56 5.39
N TYR A 213 -19.98 -11.36 4.73
CA TYR A 213 -21.24 -12.02 5.08
C TYR A 213 -21.47 -13.26 4.23
N ILE A 214 -21.75 -14.37 4.89
CA ILE A 214 -22.03 -15.68 4.30
C ILE A 214 -23.48 -16.02 4.55
N GLU A 215 -24.29 -15.85 3.50
CA GLU A 215 -25.72 -16.12 3.56
C GLU A 215 -26.04 -17.59 3.29
N ASP A 216 -25.28 -18.23 2.40
CA ASP A 216 -25.44 -19.63 2.02
C ASP A 216 -24.11 -20.32 1.71
N ASP A 217 -24.17 -21.60 1.37
CA ASP A 217 -23.00 -22.47 1.16
C ASP A 217 -22.37 -22.38 -0.24
N SER A 218 -22.80 -21.42 -1.05
CA SER A 218 -22.46 -21.36 -2.49
C SER A 218 -20.97 -21.23 -2.80
N HIS A 219 -20.19 -20.62 -1.89
CA HIS A 219 -18.80 -20.28 -2.13
C HIS A 219 -17.85 -20.65 -0.98
N ILE A 220 -18.13 -21.76 -0.28
CA ILE A 220 -17.36 -22.21 0.89
C ILE A 220 -15.87 -22.44 0.54
N ASP A 221 -15.55 -22.96 -0.65
CA ASP A 221 -14.16 -23.18 -1.06
C ASP A 221 -13.41 -21.85 -1.29
N LEU A 222 -14.10 -20.83 -1.76
CA LEU A 222 -13.54 -19.48 -1.86
C LEU A 222 -13.35 -18.89 -0.46
N LEU A 223 -14.33 -19.06 0.44
CA LEU A 223 -14.23 -18.63 1.82
C LEU A 223 -12.97 -19.19 2.51
N LYS A 224 -12.74 -20.49 2.42
CA LYS A 224 -11.55 -21.13 3.02
C LYS A 224 -10.27 -20.47 2.52
N ARG A 225 -10.14 -20.29 1.20
CA ARG A 225 -8.96 -19.63 0.60
C ARG A 225 -8.77 -18.20 1.11
N ILE A 226 -9.86 -17.44 1.27
CA ILE A 226 -9.81 -16.06 1.76
C ILE A 226 -9.36 -16.03 3.22
N VAL A 227 -9.92 -16.89 4.07
CA VAL A 227 -9.56 -16.98 5.50
C VAL A 227 -8.11 -17.41 5.67
N ASP A 228 -7.64 -18.34 4.84
CA ASP A 228 -6.26 -18.86 4.87
C ASP A 228 -5.21 -17.81 4.48
N THR A 229 -5.61 -16.67 3.91
CA THR A 229 -4.66 -15.57 3.59
C THR A 229 -4.08 -14.89 4.84
N GLY A 230 -4.65 -15.10 6.01
CA GLY A 230 -4.27 -14.43 7.25
C GLY A 230 -4.61 -12.93 7.28
N LEU A 231 -5.37 -12.44 6.31
CA LEU A 231 -5.92 -11.08 6.33
C LEU A 231 -6.97 -10.96 7.44
N ASN A 232 -7.09 -9.77 8.00
CA ASN A 232 -8.04 -9.52 9.08
C ASN A 232 -9.46 -9.42 8.52
N ILE A 233 -10.18 -10.56 8.51
CA ILE A 233 -11.53 -10.69 7.97
C ILE A 233 -12.50 -10.92 9.12
N GLN A 234 -13.46 -10.02 9.26
CA GLN A 234 -14.59 -10.22 10.14
C GLN A 234 -15.66 -11.01 9.40
N LEU A 235 -15.92 -12.22 9.87
CA LEU A 235 -16.94 -13.08 9.31
C LEU A 235 -18.30 -12.84 10.01
N TYR A 236 -19.33 -12.73 9.19
CA TYR A 236 -20.73 -12.74 9.58
C TYR A 236 -21.38 -13.97 8.91
N ILE A 237 -21.86 -14.90 9.67
CA ILE A 237 -22.35 -16.20 9.17
C ILE A 237 -23.81 -16.39 9.50
N ASN A 238 -24.61 -16.74 8.52
CA ASN A 238 -26.00 -17.11 8.74
C ASN A 238 -26.07 -18.33 9.68
N ASN A 239 -26.86 -18.23 10.74
CA ASN A 239 -27.04 -19.26 11.79
C ASN A 239 -27.42 -20.63 11.23
N ASP A 240 -28.12 -20.69 10.08
CA ASP A 240 -28.55 -21.95 9.45
C ASP A 240 -27.37 -22.72 8.86
N LEU A 241 -26.23 -22.03 8.62
CA LEU A 241 -25.01 -22.63 8.15
C LEU A 241 -24.20 -23.14 9.35
N LYS A 242 -24.05 -24.44 9.49
CA LYS A 242 -23.24 -25.07 10.54
C LYS A 242 -21.74 -24.92 10.24
N LEU A 243 -21.27 -23.68 10.07
CA LEU A 243 -19.88 -23.35 9.85
C LEU A 243 -19.26 -22.87 11.17
N ASP A 244 -18.20 -23.53 11.58
CA ASP A 244 -17.46 -23.19 12.79
C ASP A 244 -16.16 -22.45 12.42
N TYR A 245 -16.19 -21.13 12.51
CA TYR A 245 -15.02 -20.27 12.36
C TYR A 245 -14.81 -19.48 13.63
N LYS A 246 -13.60 -19.51 14.16
CA LYS A 246 -13.22 -18.75 15.34
C LYS A 246 -13.51 -17.25 15.11
N ASP A 247 -14.12 -16.62 16.11
CA ASP A 247 -14.43 -15.18 16.10
C ASP A 247 -15.46 -14.73 15.03
N ALA A 248 -16.18 -15.68 14.39
CA ALA A 248 -17.29 -15.34 13.50
C ALA A 248 -18.51 -14.84 14.29
N ILE A 249 -19.18 -13.83 13.77
CA ILE A 249 -20.44 -13.32 14.29
C ILE A 249 -21.58 -14.08 13.61
N LEU A 250 -22.39 -14.78 14.39
CA LEU A 250 -23.56 -15.46 13.88
C LEU A 250 -24.72 -14.46 13.74
N VAL A 251 -25.40 -14.51 12.60
CA VAL A 251 -26.53 -13.63 12.25
C VAL A 251 -27.71 -14.45 11.74
N SER A 252 -28.92 -14.03 12.05
CA SER A 252 -30.12 -14.79 11.70
C SER A 252 -30.62 -14.46 10.28
N TYR A 253 -30.35 -13.27 9.79
CA TYR A 253 -30.80 -12.79 8.47
C TYR A 253 -29.97 -11.60 7.99
N ILE A 254 -30.13 -11.25 6.73
CA ILE A 254 -29.34 -10.23 6.04
C ILE A 254 -29.42 -8.84 6.70
N ASP A 255 -30.60 -8.46 7.29
CA ASP A 255 -30.73 -7.16 7.96
C ASP A 255 -29.82 -7.03 9.16
N GLU A 256 -29.64 -8.11 9.92
CA GLU A 256 -28.73 -8.17 11.05
C GLU A 256 -27.28 -8.06 10.59
N ALA A 257 -26.91 -8.79 9.52
CA ALA A 257 -25.57 -8.69 8.92
C ALA A 257 -25.26 -7.26 8.44
N ILE A 258 -26.16 -6.64 7.69
CA ILE A 258 -26.02 -5.26 7.22
C ILE A 258 -25.89 -4.28 8.39
N GLY A 259 -26.73 -4.44 9.41
CA GLY A 259 -26.71 -3.62 10.62
C GLY A 259 -25.36 -3.71 11.34
N GLN A 260 -24.85 -4.93 11.56
CA GLN A 260 -23.56 -5.18 12.22
C GLN A 260 -22.39 -4.62 11.40
N ILE A 261 -22.36 -4.84 10.09
CA ILE A 261 -21.33 -4.33 9.19
C ILE A 261 -21.34 -2.79 9.19
N ASN A 262 -22.50 -2.16 9.10
CA ASN A 262 -22.61 -0.71 9.11
C ASN A 262 -22.25 -0.07 10.44
N TYR A 263 -22.45 -0.75 11.54
CA TYR A 263 -22.13 -0.25 12.87
C TYR A 263 -20.68 -0.53 13.28
N ASN A 264 -20.21 -1.77 13.13
CA ASN A 264 -18.92 -2.26 13.62
C ASN A 264 -17.87 -2.42 12.54
N GLY A 265 -18.28 -2.54 11.25
CA GLY A 265 -17.39 -2.84 10.13
C GLY A 265 -16.42 -1.73 9.81
N SER A 266 -15.46 -2.07 8.98
CA SER A 266 -14.36 -1.20 8.58
C SER A 266 -14.79 -0.04 7.69
N LYS A 267 -15.94 -0.18 7.01
CA LYS A 267 -16.43 0.74 5.96
C LYS A 267 -15.50 0.82 4.73
N TYR A 268 -14.50 -0.04 4.66
CA TYR A 268 -13.57 -0.09 3.54
C TYR A 268 -14.02 -1.07 2.47
N SER A 269 -14.09 -2.35 2.78
CA SER A 269 -14.52 -3.38 1.85
C SER A 269 -15.39 -4.42 2.53
N ALA A 270 -16.52 -4.72 1.91
CA ALA A 270 -17.42 -5.76 2.36
C ALA A 270 -17.79 -6.69 1.20
N SER A 271 -18.01 -7.96 1.52
CA SER A 271 -18.44 -8.98 0.57
C SER A 271 -19.68 -9.71 1.08
N ILE A 272 -20.51 -10.16 0.15
CA ILE A 272 -21.59 -11.12 0.42
C ILE A 272 -21.39 -12.38 -0.41
N PHE A 273 -21.55 -13.54 0.22
CA PHE A 273 -21.65 -14.84 -0.47
C PHE A 273 -23.09 -15.32 -0.42
N THR A 274 -23.74 -15.35 -1.59
CA THR A 274 -25.16 -15.64 -1.71
C THR A 274 -25.53 -16.17 -3.09
N LYS A 275 -26.55 -17.04 -3.14
CA LYS A 275 -27.27 -17.44 -4.38
C LYS A 275 -28.42 -16.47 -4.71
N SER A 276 -28.81 -15.63 -3.76
CA SER A 276 -29.95 -14.71 -3.90
C SER A 276 -29.56 -13.39 -4.56
N ALA A 277 -30.03 -13.13 -5.77
CA ALA A 277 -29.85 -11.85 -6.43
C ALA A 277 -30.48 -10.68 -5.65
N ASN A 278 -31.56 -10.93 -4.91
CA ASN A 278 -32.21 -9.92 -4.06
C ASN A 278 -31.32 -9.55 -2.87
N SER A 279 -30.74 -10.56 -2.19
CA SER A 279 -29.81 -10.32 -1.08
C SER A 279 -28.56 -9.59 -1.56
N ALA A 280 -27.98 -9.98 -2.69
CA ALA A 280 -26.86 -9.29 -3.30
C ALA A 280 -27.17 -7.82 -3.59
N SER A 281 -28.32 -7.55 -4.21
CA SER A 281 -28.78 -6.18 -4.55
C SER A 281 -29.00 -5.33 -3.30
N ARG A 282 -29.60 -5.90 -2.25
CA ARG A 282 -29.79 -5.22 -0.97
C ARG A 282 -28.46 -4.90 -0.31
N PHE A 283 -27.57 -5.89 -0.23
CA PHE A 283 -26.25 -5.72 0.36
C PHE A 283 -25.46 -4.60 -0.34
N MET A 284 -25.43 -4.59 -1.68
CA MET A 284 -24.76 -3.54 -2.46
C MET A 284 -25.32 -2.13 -2.19
N ARG A 285 -26.63 -2.01 -1.93
CA ARG A 285 -27.30 -0.72 -1.71
C ARG A 285 -27.20 -0.25 -0.27
N GLU A 286 -27.26 -1.16 0.71
CA GLU A 286 -27.50 -0.84 2.10
C GLU A 286 -26.23 -0.92 2.97
N VAL A 287 -25.18 -1.61 2.51
CA VAL A 287 -23.90 -1.65 3.22
C VAL A 287 -23.07 -0.40 2.92
N ASN A 288 -22.64 0.27 3.97
CA ASN A 288 -21.88 1.51 3.91
C ASN A 288 -20.37 1.24 3.87
N SER A 289 -19.92 0.51 2.85
CA SER A 289 -18.50 0.26 2.57
C SER A 289 -18.10 0.84 1.22
N LYS A 290 -16.84 1.23 1.10
CA LYS A 290 -16.29 1.84 -0.11
C LYS A 290 -16.21 0.87 -1.29
N ILE A 291 -15.92 -0.39 -1.00
CA ILE A 291 -15.85 -1.49 -1.96
C ILE A 291 -16.87 -2.54 -1.53
N ILE A 292 -17.72 -2.94 -2.47
CA ILE A 292 -18.65 -4.05 -2.27
C ILE A 292 -18.36 -5.11 -3.32
N THR A 293 -18.22 -6.35 -2.87
CA THR A 293 -18.07 -7.49 -3.76
C THR A 293 -19.19 -8.51 -3.52
N VAL A 294 -19.57 -9.23 -4.56
CA VAL A 294 -20.56 -10.30 -4.51
C VAL A 294 -19.92 -11.57 -5.02
N ASN A 295 -19.95 -12.63 -4.22
CA ASN A 295 -19.35 -13.92 -4.55
C ASN A 295 -17.86 -13.82 -4.96
N ALA A 296 -17.16 -12.86 -4.41
CA ALA A 296 -15.75 -12.59 -4.66
C ALA A 296 -15.04 -12.15 -3.38
N SER A 297 -13.71 -12.24 -3.36
CA SER A 297 -12.93 -11.79 -2.21
C SER A 297 -13.13 -10.29 -1.96
N PRO A 298 -13.29 -9.84 -0.71
CA PRO A 298 -13.32 -8.42 -0.38
C PRO A 298 -11.97 -7.73 -0.63
N THR A 299 -10.91 -8.50 -0.90
CA THR A 299 -9.54 -8.02 -1.12
C THR A 299 -9.17 -7.90 -2.60
N ILE A 300 -10.15 -8.09 -3.51
CA ILE A 300 -9.88 -8.22 -4.96
C ILE A 300 -9.30 -6.96 -5.59
N GLU A 301 -9.65 -5.80 -5.05
CA GLU A 301 -9.23 -4.51 -5.61
C GLU A 301 -7.91 -4.02 -5.00
N ARG A 302 -7.85 -3.89 -3.66
CA ARG A 302 -6.69 -3.31 -2.97
C ARG A 302 -6.55 -3.87 -1.56
N ILE A 303 -5.31 -4.03 -1.12
CA ILE A 303 -4.99 -4.37 0.27
C ILE A 303 -4.92 -3.11 1.14
N ILE A 304 -4.48 -1.98 0.55
CA ILE A 304 -4.33 -0.69 1.21
C ILE A 304 -5.01 0.43 0.43
N ASP A 305 -5.61 1.38 1.16
CA ASP A 305 -6.27 2.56 0.60
C ASP A 305 -5.32 3.77 0.53
N ILE A 306 -4.13 3.57 -0.02
CA ILE A 306 -3.19 4.64 -0.38
C ILE A 306 -3.17 4.76 -1.90
N LYS A 307 -3.54 5.92 -2.40
CA LYS A 307 -3.51 6.21 -3.83
C LYS A 307 -2.14 6.71 -4.25
N GLN A 308 -1.80 6.58 -5.53
CA GLN A 308 -0.57 7.13 -6.06
C GLN A 308 -0.49 8.66 -5.87
N SER A 309 -1.63 9.35 -6.00
CA SER A 309 -1.75 10.79 -5.75
C SER A 309 -1.42 11.21 -4.31
N ASP A 310 -1.50 10.30 -3.34
CA ASP A 310 -1.18 10.59 -1.94
C ASP A 310 0.33 10.64 -1.69
N LEU A 311 1.11 10.06 -2.59
CA LEU A 311 2.57 9.89 -2.50
C LEU A 311 3.36 10.87 -3.37
N ILE A 312 2.69 11.87 -3.97
CA ILE A 312 3.29 12.86 -4.84
C ILE A 312 2.90 14.28 -4.45
N ILE A 313 3.65 15.23 -4.95
CA ILE A 313 3.34 16.66 -4.90
C ILE A 313 3.06 17.14 -6.32
N GLU A 314 1.96 17.85 -6.54
CA GLU A 314 1.75 18.59 -7.76
C GLU A 314 2.39 19.97 -7.66
N LYS A 315 3.41 20.22 -8.45
CA LYS A 315 4.07 21.53 -8.55
C LYS A 315 3.45 22.32 -9.68
N THR A 316 2.95 23.52 -9.38
CA THR A 316 2.51 24.44 -10.42
C THR A 316 3.72 25.18 -10.99
N ILE A 317 3.89 25.15 -12.30
CA ILE A 317 4.90 25.87 -13.05
C ILE A 317 4.20 26.91 -13.89
N ILE A 318 4.68 28.16 -13.82
CA ILE A 318 4.14 29.27 -14.59
C ILE A 318 5.28 29.88 -15.39
N TYR A 319 5.11 29.99 -16.72
CA TYR A 319 6.09 30.61 -17.58
C TYR A 319 5.44 31.49 -18.64
N PRO A 320 6.17 32.53 -19.18
CA PRO A 320 5.59 33.43 -20.15
C PRO A 320 5.38 32.75 -21.51
N LEU A 321 4.34 33.15 -22.26
CA LEU A 321 4.04 32.64 -23.59
C LEU A 321 5.19 32.83 -24.60
N SER A 322 6.09 33.79 -24.34
CA SER A 322 7.28 34.03 -25.16
C SER A 322 8.35 32.93 -24.99
N PHE A 323 8.21 32.04 -24.00
CA PHE A 323 9.16 30.95 -23.78
C PHE A 323 8.95 29.87 -24.85
N LYS A 324 9.93 29.64 -25.70
CA LYS A 324 9.91 28.56 -26.69
C LYS A 324 10.47 27.30 -26.03
N PHE A 325 9.64 26.29 -25.85
CA PHE A 325 10.10 24.95 -25.55
C PHE A 325 10.63 24.29 -26.80
N ASP A 326 11.83 23.79 -26.77
CA ASP A 326 12.45 23.01 -27.87
C ASP A 326 12.07 21.50 -27.79
N GLY A 327 11.14 21.13 -26.94
CA GLY A 327 10.67 19.76 -26.80
C GLY A 327 11.57 18.85 -25.96
N SER A 328 12.66 19.38 -25.39
CA SER A 328 13.49 18.64 -24.46
C SER A 328 12.84 18.60 -23.07
N ARG A 329 12.98 17.46 -22.36
CA ARG A 329 12.63 17.38 -20.93
C ARG A 329 13.37 18.52 -20.22
N ILE A 330 12.66 19.19 -19.30
CA ILE A 330 13.31 20.17 -18.40
C ILE A 330 14.30 19.39 -17.54
N ASP A 331 15.58 19.41 -17.90
CA ASP A 331 16.65 19.00 -17.01
C ASP A 331 16.73 20.04 -15.89
N ILE A 332 16.17 19.71 -14.76
CA ILE A 332 16.35 20.48 -13.54
C ILE A 332 17.64 19.97 -12.89
N ASN A 333 18.74 20.67 -13.11
CA ASN A 333 19.96 20.52 -12.33
C ASN A 333 19.73 20.88 -10.85
#